data_5677ae3c1089e075a531b89443145855
#
_entry.id   5677ae3c1089e075a531b89443145855
#
_cell.length_a   1.000
_cell.length_b   1.000
_cell.length_c   1.000
_cell.angle_alpha   90.00
_cell.angle_beta   90.00
_cell.angle_gamma   90.00
#
_symmetry.space_group_name_H-M   'P 1'
#
loop_
_entity.id
_entity.type
_entity.pdbx_description
1 polymer ?
#
loop_
_entity_poly.entity_id
_entity_poly.type
_entity_poly.pdbx_seq_one_letter_code
_entity_poly.pdbx_strand_id
1 'polypeptide(L)'
;MDESYQLRLIENPGASRPVGEVYLFSFLVHPVFVAVGHDIAWLRVTGIVALAATAAWTCSEAMHLCGVSDMSSSGLRRSERARTVTAMACASAASMLVFTLGVRVPGYRAVALLGLLLVAGGLARYLTRSRRGGPLLVGIGVWLTFVGKPPSAVAVAVVLLVMLSARRALSVRALGQGLAGAAVAAVVTLLVARLSPADALRYLKGGARLVSLLGDHSSLPQMLGWSRMEVRGLLVFGLPFLLVFAGYLVFSRDTMRDPARDPRVVGALNAVLVLLGLGTGVLGVRALGAVGQGAQALSVTLVLGLFAIAGAAGVLVVGTSEGGFGQRARHPADLRAFLVVLCVLPWAYAVGSNVSLTFSMAQAAVFWVIVLVAVEARSRQAIGGRSHWSALSVTGCMCACLAASVTWVSLHDGRSAIPPPRGAEAVQVLGGSVVLDHDTAVIGHALRAAAKSERMDDRTPVVDVTGMGAGYALILGGRPLGRAHLYGTWSGRVPSARFALSQVPCPDRATAYVIHAPSNPSDVSPALSVGATVDVLEDYDTVLEFTSHQYDKDWRMALLRPRPTLAAKLGCPGAVR
;
A
#
# COMPACT_ATOMS: atom_id res chain seq x y z
N MET A 1 -1.87 4.12 14.16
CA MET A 1 -0.52 4.72 14.23
C MET A 1 0.00 5.12 12.86
N ASP A 2 0.13 4.19 11.91
CA ASP A 2 0.73 4.50 10.59
C ASP A 2 -0.07 5.51 9.77
N GLU A 3 -1.40 5.54 9.89
CA GLU A 3 -2.23 6.49 9.15
C GLU A 3 -2.03 7.92 9.65
N SER A 4 -2.00 8.14 10.96
CA SER A 4 -1.78 9.47 11.54
C SER A 4 -0.40 10.04 11.18
N TYR A 5 0.63 9.19 11.11
CA TYR A 5 1.94 9.57 10.61
C TYR A 5 1.88 10.05 9.15
N GLN A 6 1.20 9.29 8.29
CA GLN A 6 1.08 9.65 6.88
C GLN A 6 0.24 10.90 6.67
N LEU A 7 -0.86 11.05 7.43
CA LEU A 7 -1.67 12.26 7.43
C LEU A 7 -0.86 13.50 7.83
N ARG A 8 -0.02 13.41 8.87
CA ARG A 8 0.86 14.51 9.28
C ARG A 8 1.86 14.89 8.18
N LEU A 9 2.42 13.90 7.47
CA LEU A 9 3.29 14.17 6.32
C LEU A 9 2.53 14.81 5.16
N ILE A 10 1.29 14.38 4.90
CA ILE A 10 0.45 14.93 3.83
C ILE A 10 -0.01 16.36 4.19
N GLU A 11 -0.40 16.59 5.44
CA GLU A 11 -0.83 17.89 5.93
C GLU A 11 0.26 18.95 5.77
N ASN A 12 1.46 18.62 6.21
CA ASN A 12 2.59 19.56 6.20
C ASN A 12 3.88 18.90 5.71
N PRO A 13 4.02 18.63 4.40
CA PRO A 13 5.21 17.99 3.86
C PRO A 13 6.47 18.85 4.02
N GLY A 14 6.29 20.16 4.21
CA GLY A 14 7.39 21.12 4.46
C GLY A 14 8.03 20.97 5.83
N ALA A 15 7.30 20.51 6.85
CA ALA A 15 7.80 20.40 8.21
C ALA A 15 8.97 19.40 8.34
N SER A 16 8.99 18.36 7.51
CA SER A 16 10.07 17.35 7.50
C SER A 16 11.29 17.76 6.65
N ARG A 17 11.28 18.93 5.98
CA ARG A 17 12.39 19.35 5.09
C ARG A 17 13.76 19.39 5.78
N PRO A 18 13.89 19.88 7.02
CA PRO A 18 15.20 19.93 7.69
C PRO A 18 15.82 18.56 7.92
N VAL A 19 14.98 17.56 8.23
CA VAL A 19 15.42 16.19 8.57
C VAL A 19 15.48 15.31 7.33
N GLY A 20 14.47 15.44 6.47
CA GLY A 20 14.23 14.58 5.31
C GLY A 20 13.43 13.32 5.63
N GLU A 21 12.89 12.73 4.58
CA GLU A 21 12.19 11.45 4.59
C GLU A 21 12.61 10.63 3.38
N VAL A 22 12.48 9.30 3.46
CA VAL A 22 12.80 8.40 2.34
C VAL A 22 11.74 8.41 1.23
N TYR A 23 10.63 9.11 1.43
CA TYR A 23 9.48 9.13 0.54
C TYR A 23 9.13 10.56 0.13
N LEU A 24 8.71 10.75 -1.13
CA LEU A 24 8.25 12.05 -1.65
C LEU A 24 6.73 12.08 -1.85
N PHE A 25 6.01 10.99 -1.52
CA PHE A 25 4.57 10.86 -1.79
C PHE A 25 3.74 12.00 -1.18
N SER A 26 4.13 12.47 0.01
CA SER A 26 3.40 13.51 0.73
C SER A 26 3.27 14.81 -0.07
N PHE A 27 4.30 15.18 -0.82
CA PHE A 27 4.27 16.36 -1.68
C PHE A 27 3.28 16.21 -2.85
N LEU A 28 3.11 14.99 -3.40
CA LEU A 28 2.14 14.73 -4.48
C LEU A 28 0.71 14.63 -3.97
N VAL A 29 0.51 14.10 -2.76
CA VAL A 29 -0.82 13.89 -2.17
C VAL A 29 -1.34 15.17 -1.50
N HIS A 30 -0.46 16.02 -0.98
CA HIS A 30 -0.82 17.29 -0.33
C HIS A 30 -1.76 18.18 -1.17
N PRO A 31 -1.50 18.47 -2.46
CA PRO A 31 -2.42 19.28 -3.27
C PRO A 31 -3.82 18.67 -3.38
N VAL A 32 -3.92 17.34 -3.44
CA VAL A 32 -5.20 16.64 -3.44
C VAL A 32 -5.90 16.85 -2.10
N PHE A 33 -5.18 16.74 -0.99
CA PHE A 33 -5.71 16.97 0.35
C PHE A 33 -6.24 18.41 0.54
N VAL A 34 -5.49 19.40 0.06
CA VAL A 34 -5.94 20.80 0.04
C VAL A 34 -7.20 20.97 -0.83
N ALA A 35 -7.22 20.35 -2.02
CA ALA A 35 -8.35 20.45 -2.94
C ALA A 35 -9.66 19.85 -2.38
N VAL A 36 -9.56 18.83 -1.51
CA VAL A 36 -10.71 18.24 -0.81
C VAL A 36 -11.01 18.93 0.54
N GLY A 37 -10.47 20.12 0.79
CA GLY A 37 -10.75 20.92 2.00
C GLY A 37 -10.13 20.35 3.27
N HIS A 38 -9.02 19.64 3.19
CA HIS A 38 -8.35 18.95 4.30
C HIS A 38 -9.24 17.86 4.97
N ASP A 39 -10.24 17.36 4.23
CA ASP A 39 -11.12 16.30 4.71
C ASP A 39 -10.50 14.91 4.49
N ILE A 40 -10.34 14.17 5.59
CA ILE A 40 -9.71 12.85 5.60
C ILE A 40 -10.57 11.81 4.85
N ALA A 41 -11.90 11.89 4.96
CA ALA A 41 -12.80 10.95 4.32
C ALA A 41 -12.73 11.10 2.80
N TRP A 42 -12.79 12.32 2.29
CA TRP A 42 -12.64 12.61 0.86
C TRP A 42 -11.24 12.25 0.34
N LEU A 43 -10.20 12.45 1.13
CA LEU A 43 -8.85 12.00 0.77
C LEU A 43 -8.79 10.47 0.60
N ARG A 44 -9.43 9.71 1.51
CA ARG A 44 -9.54 8.24 1.41
C ARG A 44 -10.29 7.84 0.15
N VAL A 45 -11.44 8.46 -0.13
CA VAL A 45 -12.25 8.21 -1.33
C VAL A 45 -11.43 8.45 -2.60
N THR A 46 -10.71 9.57 -2.70
CA THR A 46 -9.88 9.87 -3.88
C THR A 46 -8.79 8.82 -4.10
N GLY A 47 -8.14 8.34 -3.03
CA GLY A 47 -7.15 7.27 -3.09
C GLY A 47 -7.74 5.93 -3.58
N ILE A 48 -8.90 5.56 -3.05
CA ILE A 48 -9.65 4.36 -3.46
C ILE A 48 -10.03 4.43 -4.95
N VAL A 49 -10.60 5.54 -5.37
CA VAL A 49 -11.03 5.74 -6.77
C VAL A 49 -9.83 5.69 -7.73
N ALA A 50 -8.74 6.36 -7.39
CA ALA A 50 -7.52 6.36 -8.21
C ALA A 50 -6.95 4.96 -8.39
N LEU A 51 -6.84 4.17 -7.32
CA LEU A 51 -6.36 2.80 -7.37
C LEU A 51 -7.30 1.88 -8.14
N ALA A 52 -8.61 1.93 -7.85
CA ALA A 52 -9.63 1.12 -8.52
C ALA A 52 -9.66 1.38 -10.03
N ALA A 53 -9.67 2.66 -10.43
CA ALA A 53 -9.69 3.04 -11.83
C ALA A 53 -8.41 2.60 -12.57
N THR A 54 -7.24 2.77 -11.93
CA THR A 54 -5.96 2.35 -12.53
C THR A 54 -5.86 0.84 -12.62
N ALA A 55 -6.34 0.08 -11.63
CA ALA A 55 -6.38 -1.39 -11.68
C ALA A 55 -7.33 -1.90 -12.77
N ALA A 56 -8.51 -1.30 -12.89
CA ALA A 56 -9.46 -1.60 -13.95
C ALA A 56 -8.86 -1.35 -15.34
N TRP A 57 -8.23 -0.18 -15.51
CA TRP A 57 -7.54 0.16 -16.76
C TRP A 57 -6.40 -0.83 -17.07
N THR A 58 -5.54 -1.16 -16.09
CA THR A 58 -4.46 -2.14 -16.26
C THR A 58 -4.99 -3.51 -16.66
N CYS A 59 -6.08 -3.96 -16.03
CA CYS A 59 -6.76 -5.21 -16.39
C CYS A 59 -7.31 -5.17 -17.82
N SER A 60 -7.90 -4.05 -18.24
CA SER A 60 -8.37 -3.85 -19.62
C SER A 60 -7.23 -3.96 -20.62
N GLU A 61 -6.08 -3.31 -20.38
CA GLU A 61 -4.92 -3.42 -21.28
C GLU A 61 -4.34 -4.84 -21.33
N ALA A 62 -4.36 -5.56 -20.19
CA ALA A 62 -3.98 -6.98 -20.14
C ALA A 62 -4.91 -7.87 -20.99
N MET A 63 -6.22 -7.62 -20.94
CA MET A 63 -7.20 -8.34 -21.75
C MET A 63 -7.03 -8.04 -23.25
N HIS A 64 -6.69 -6.81 -23.63
CA HIS A 64 -6.36 -6.47 -25.01
C HIS A 64 -5.12 -7.22 -25.50
N LEU A 65 -4.09 -7.34 -24.68
CA LEU A 65 -2.90 -8.14 -25.01
C LEU A 65 -3.26 -9.62 -25.20
N CYS A 66 -4.27 -10.12 -24.47
CA CYS A 66 -4.81 -11.47 -24.68
C CYS A 66 -5.68 -11.61 -25.95
N GLY A 67 -5.93 -10.54 -26.70
CA GLY A 67 -6.73 -10.56 -27.94
C GLY A 67 -8.23 -10.40 -27.73
N VAL A 68 -8.66 -9.96 -26.54
CA VAL A 68 -10.05 -9.55 -26.30
C VAL A 68 -10.27 -8.20 -26.99
N SER A 69 -11.28 -8.12 -27.88
CA SER A 69 -11.56 -6.90 -28.64
C SER A 69 -12.03 -5.75 -27.75
N ASP A 70 -11.83 -4.51 -28.24
CA ASP A 70 -12.22 -3.28 -27.52
C ASP A 70 -13.72 -3.28 -27.18
N MET A 71 -14.05 -2.91 -25.93
CA MET A 71 -15.43 -2.75 -25.45
C MET A 71 -16.26 -1.75 -26.28
N SER A 72 -15.60 -0.86 -27.02
CA SER A 72 -16.24 0.11 -27.91
C SER A 72 -16.72 -0.49 -29.23
N SER A 73 -16.25 -1.69 -29.60
CA SER A 73 -16.70 -2.34 -30.82
C SER A 73 -18.17 -2.78 -30.68
N SER A 74 -19.03 -2.29 -31.56
CA SER A 74 -20.47 -2.57 -31.58
C SER A 74 -20.81 -4.06 -31.75
N GLY A 75 -19.82 -4.91 -32.04
CA GLY A 75 -19.96 -6.34 -32.25
C GLY A 75 -19.70 -7.24 -31.06
N LEU A 76 -19.28 -6.72 -29.88
CA LEU A 76 -19.07 -7.56 -28.70
C LEU A 76 -20.40 -8.12 -28.19
N ARG A 77 -20.48 -9.46 -28.07
CA ARG A 77 -21.63 -10.13 -27.46
C ARG A 77 -21.81 -9.62 -26.01
N ARG A 78 -23.04 -9.41 -25.58
CA ARG A 78 -23.40 -8.94 -24.21
C ARG A 78 -22.65 -9.70 -23.10
N SER A 79 -22.44 -11.01 -23.31
CA SER A 79 -21.70 -11.87 -22.39
C SER A 79 -20.20 -11.51 -22.26
N GLU A 80 -19.56 -11.04 -23.33
CA GLU A 80 -18.14 -10.67 -23.31
C GLU A 80 -17.92 -9.32 -22.62
N ARG A 81 -18.85 -8.37 -22.82
CA ARG A 81 -18.84 -7.10 -22.06
C ARG A 81 -19.02 -7.34 -20.57
N ALA A 82 -19.99 -8.15 -20.17
CA ALA A 82 -20.22 -8.48 -18.77
C ALA A 82 -18.97 -9.09 -18.11
N ARG A 83 -18.27 -9.98 -18.80
CA ARG A 83 -17.03 -10.61 -18.34
C ARG A 83 -15.90 -9.60 -18.18
N THR A 84 -15.70 -8.72 -19.17
CA THR A 84 -14.68 -7.68 -19.10
C THR A 84 -14.93 -6.76 -17.91
N VAL A 85 -16.17 -6.32 -17.71
CA VAL A 85 -16.56 -5.50 -16.56
C VAL A 85 -16.31 -6.24 -15.24
N THR A 86 -16.68 -7.54 -15.16
CA THR A 86 -16.40 -8.36 -13.98
C THR A 86 -14.91 -8.47 -13.70
N ALA A 87 -14.09 -8.73 -14.72
CA ALA A 87 -12.63 -8.80 -14.57
C ALA A 87 -12.02 -7.48 -14.06
N MET A 88 -12.48 -6.35 -14.63
CA MET A 88 -12.06 -5.02 -14.19
C MET A 88 -12.50 -4.74 -12.73
N ALA A 89 -13.73 -5.12 -12.36
CA ALA A 89 -14.22 -4.99 -10.99
C ALA A 89 -13.40 -5.86 -10.00
N CYS A 90 -13.04 -7.09 -10.41
CA CYS A 90 -12.16 -7.96 -9.63
C CYS A 90 -10.77 -7.33 -9.39
N ALA A 91 -10.16 -6.78 -10.43
CA ALA A 91 -8.87 -6.10 -10.30
C ALA A 91 -8.96 -4.85 -9.41
N SER A 92 -10.05 -4.06 -9.57
CA SER A 92 -10.32 -2.91 -8.72
C SER A 92 -10.45 -3.31 -7.25
N ALA A 93 -11.24 -4.33 -6.94
CA ALA A 93 -11.40 -4.84 -5.58
C ALA A 93 -10.08 -5.36 -5.00
N ALA A 94 -9.29 -6.10 -5.79
CA ALA A 94 -8.00 -6.62 -5.37
C ALA A 94 -6.98 -5.52 -5.06
N SER A 95 -7.06 -4.37 -5.75
CA SER A 95 -6.16 -3.23 -5.48
C SER A 95 -6.40 -2.61 -4.09
N MET A 96 -7.57 -2.83 -3.46
CA MET A 96 -7.89 -2.36 -2.12
C MET A 96 -7.14 -3.10 -1.01
N LEU A 97 -6.51 -4.25 -1.31
CA LEU A 97 -5.68 -4.98 -0.34
C LEU A 97 -4.49 -4.16 0.18
N VAL A 98 -4.07 -3.12 -0.51
CA VAL A 98 -3.05 -2.18 -0.02
C VAL A 98 -3.44 -1.50 1.30
N PHE A 99 -4.74 -1.38 1.58
CA PHE A 99 -5.27 -0.73 2.78
C PHE A 99 -5.43 -1.68 3.99
N THR A 100 -5.05 -2.95 3.87
CA THR A 100 -5.21 -3.97 4.93
C THR A 100 -4.41 -3.71 6.21
N LEU A 101 -3.45 -2.78 6.19
CA LEU A 101 -2.67 -2.38 7.37
C LEU A 101 -3.34 -1.28 8.22
N GLY A 102 -4.62 -0.99 8.02
CA GLY A 102 -5.29 0.10 8.72
C GLY A 102 -4.88 1.51 8.26
N VAL A 103 -4.02 1.62 7.23
CA VAL A 103 -3.69 2.89 6.57
C VAL A 103 -4.63 3.06 5.40
N ARG A 104 -5.61 3.95 5.55
CA ARG A 104 -6.70 4.14 4.59
C ARG A 104 -6.49 5.34 3.66
N VAL A 105 -5.59 6.23 4.03
CA VAL A 105 -5.21 7.37 3.17
C VAL A 105 -4.23 6.91 2.08
N PRO A 106 -4.17 7.62 0.93
CA PRO A 106 -3.25 7.32 -0.16
C PRO A 106 -1.81 7.63 0.23
N GLY A 107 -1.26 6.80 1.11
CA GLY A 107 0.11 6.92 1.59
C GLY A 107 1.14 6.34 0.61
N TYR A 108 2.39 6.25 1.05
CA TYR A 108 3.52 5.79 0.22
C TYR A 108 3.28 4.43 -0.45
N ARG A 109 2.59 3.50 0.23
CA ARG A 109 2.27 2.17 -0.28
C ARG A 109 1.26 2.22 -1.42
N ALA A 110 0.22 3.04 -1.27
CA ALA A 110 -0.80 3.23 -2.29
C ALA A 110 -0.23 3.92 -3.53
N VAL A 111 0.62 4.94 -3.36
CA VAL A 111 1.29 5.64 -4.47
C VAL A 111 2.25 4.70 -5.21
N ALA A 112 3.01 3.85 -4.49
CA ALA A 112 3.86 2.85 -5.10
C ALA A 112 3.06 1.82 -5.90
N LEU A 113 1.94 1.32 -5.37
CA LEU A 113 1.07 0.39 -6.08
C LEU A 113 0.44 1.02 -7.32
N LEU A 114 0.01 2.29 -7.23
CA LEU A 114 -0.47 3.05 -8.37
C LEU A 114 0.60 3.13 -9.48
N GLY A 115 1.84 3.42 -9.10
CA GLY A 115 2.97 3.42 -10.01
C GLY A 115 3.17 2.07 -10.69
N LEU A 116 3.14 0.97 -9.94
CA LEU A 116 3.28 -0.39 -10.49
C LEU A 116 2.12 -0.79 -11.43
N LEU A 117 0.90 -0.38 -11.12
CA LEU A 117 -0.25 -0.57 -12.02
C LEU A 117 -0.04 0.17 -13.34
N LEU A 118 0.46 1.40 -13.31
CA LEU A 118 0.82 2.14 -14.53
C LEU A 118 1.94 1.45 -15.31
N VAL A 119 2.94 0.90 -14.62
CA VAL A 119 3.99 0.08 -15.26
C VAL A 119 3.39 -1.11 -15.98
N ALA A 120 2.54 -1.88 -15.31
CA ALA A 120 1.93 -3.09 -15.87
C ALA A 120 1.02 -2.76 -17.06
N GLY A 121 0.13 -1.76 -16.93
CA GLY A 121 -0.74 -1.31 -18.02
C GLY A 121 0.02 -0.70 -19.18
N GLY A 122 1.06 0.10 -18.91
CA GLY A 122 1.95 0.67 -19.92
C GLY A 122 2.74 -0.41 -20.67
N LEU A 123 3.20 -1.45 -19.96
CA LEU A 123 3.88 -2.60 -20.58
C LEU A 123 2.93 -3.41 -21.45
N ALA A 124 1.71 -3.72 -21.00
CA ALA A 124 0.70 -4.40 -21.80
C ALA A 124 0.43 -3.63 -23.10
N ARG A 125 0.24 -2.31 -22.99
CA ARG A 125 0.03 -1.41 -24.10
C ARG A 125 1.21 -1.37 -25.10
N TYR A 126 2.43 -1.39 -24.57
CA TYR A 126 3.64 -1.46 -25.41
C TYR A 126 3.73 -2.76 -26.19
N LEU A 127 3.48 -3.88 -25.53
CA LEU A 127 3.54 -5.22 -26.15
C LEU A 127 2.41 -5.47 -27.15
N THR A 128 1.29 -4.78 -27.03
CA THR A 128 0.18 -4.84 -27.99
C THR A 128 0.54 -4.20 -29.34
N ARG A 129 1.65 -3.45 -29.45
CA ARG A 129 2.20 -2.77 -30.66
C ARG A 129 1.24 -1.84 -31.40
N SER A 130 -0.05 -1.90 -31.15
CA SER A 130 -1.07 -1.07 -31.82
C SER A 130 -1.30 0.26 -31.09
N ARG A 131 -0.79 0.42 -29.88
CA ARG A 131 -1.08 1.56 -29.02
C ARG A 131 0.18 2.33 -28.62
N ARG A 132 0.21 3.62 -29.02
CA ARG A 132 1.32 4.52 -28.72
C ARG A 132 1.34 4.93 -27.24
N GLY A 133 2.52 5.31 -26.72
CA GLY A 133 2.67 5.88 -25.37
C GLY A 133 2.86 4.86 -24.23
N GLY A 134 2.88 3.55 -24.53
CA GLY A 134 3.15 2.52 -23.49
C GLY A 134 4.45 2.75 -22.71
N PRO A 135 5.61 2.93 -23.35
CA PRO A 135 6.87 3.17 -22.65
C PRO A 135 6.87 4.45 -21.81
N LEU A 136 6.20 5.51 -22.27
CA LEU A 136 6.05 6.75 -21.49
C LEU A 136 5.32 6.47 -20.15
N LEU A 137 4.22 5.71 -20.21
CA LEU A 137 3.48 5.31 -19.00
C LEU A 137 4.30 4.42 -18.07
N VAL A 138 5.13 3.52 -18.63
CA VAL A 138 6.08 2.73 -17.84
C VAL A 138 7.04 3.66 -17.09
N GLY A 139 7.60 4.66 -17.75
CA GLY A 139 8.49 5.63 -17.09
C GLY A 139 7.81 6.42 -15.99
N ILE A 140 6.61 6.95 -16.25
CA ILE A 140 5.79 7.63 -15.24
C ILE A 140 5.51 6.70 -14.05
N GLY A 141 5.15 5.44 -14.32
CA GLY A 141 4.85 4.45 -13.28
C GLY A 141 6.08 4.10 -12.43
N VAL A 142 7.25 3.92 -13.04
CA VAL A 142 8.51 3.70 -12.31
C VAL A 142 8.83 4.89 -11.40
N TRP A 143 8.66 6.12 -11.90
CA TRP A 143 8.87 7.32 -11.08
C TRP A 143 7.89 7.41 -9.92
N LEU A 144 6.58 7.18 -10.13
CA LEU A 144 5.60 7.17 -9.03
C LEU A 144 5.91 6.07 -8.00
N THR A 145 6.38 4.90 -8.47
CA THR A 145 6.85 3.85 -7.56
C THR A 145 8.05 4.34 -6.74
N PHE A 146 8.98 5.08 -7.35
CA PHE A 146 10.12 5.69 -6.64
C PHE A 146 9.67 6.71 -5.59
N VAL A 147 8.74 7.58 -5.92
CA VAL A 147 8.18 8.57 -5.00
C VAL A 147 7.52 7.93 -3.78
N GLY A 148 6.82 6.81 -3.98
CA GLY A 148 6.22 6.03 -2.90
C GLY A 148 7.22 5.10 -2.20
N LYS A 149 8.05 4.37 -2.95
CA LYS A 149 8.90 3.31 -2.41
C LYS A 149 10.16 3.11 -3.28
N PRO A 150 11.23 3.87 -3.05
CA PRO A 150 12.43 3.85 -3.89
C PRO A 150 13.03 2.45 -4.15
N PRO A 151 13.17 1.56 -3.14
CA PRO A 151 13.72 0.22 -3.39
C PRO A 151 12.87 -0.62 -4.33
N SER A 152 11.55 -0.51 -4.26
CA SER A 152 10.62 -1.20 -5.17
C SER A 152 10.77 -0.70 -6.61
N ALA A 153 10.99 0.60 -6.81
CA ALA A 153 11.21 1.16 -8.14
C ALA A 153 12.49 0.60 -8.79
N VAL A 154 13.57 0.49 -8.02
CA VAL A 154 14.82 -0.13 -8.50
C VAL A 154 14.58 -1.59 -8.88
N ALA A 155 13.91 -2.37 -8.02
CA ALA A 155 13.58 -3.77 -8.30
C ALA A 155 12.76 -3.91 -9.60
N VAL A 156 11.75 -3.08 -9.79
CA VAL A 156 10.92 -3.08 -11.01
C VAL A 156 11.73 -2.69 -12.25
N ALA A 157 12.58 -1.67 -12.16
CA ALA A 157 13.43 -1.27 -13.28
C ALA A 157 14.36 -2.41 -13.71
N VAL A 158 14.96 -3.13 -12.76
CA VAL A 158 15.79 -4.32 -13.03
C VAL A 158 14.97 -5.42 -13.71
N VAL A 159 13.80 -5.76 -13.18
CA VAL A 159 12.89 -6.77 -13.77
C VAL A 159 12.55 -6.41 -15.22
N LEU A 160 12.17 -5.16 -15.49
CA LEU A 160 11.83 -4.70 -16.83
C LEU A 160 13.03 -4.75 -17.78
N LEU A 161 14.19 -4.30 -17.33
CA LEU A 161 15.42 -4.32 -18.15
C LEU A 161 15.80 -5.77 -18.51
N VAL A 162 15.82 -6.66 -17.55
CA VAL A 162 16.14 -8.09 -17.78
C VAL A 162 15.14 -8.72 -18.76
N MET A 163 13.85 -8.54 -18.51
CA MET A 163 12.79 -9.13 -19.35
C MET A 163 12.78 -8.58 -20.77
N LEU A 164 12.87 -7.26 -20.96
CA LEU A 164 12.85 -6.64 -22.27
C LEU A 164 14.13 -6.93 -23.05
N SER A 165 15.28 -7.00 -22.38
CA SER A 165 16.56 -7.40 -22.99
C SER A 165 16.55 -8.85 -23.43
N ALA A 166 16.13 -9.78 -22.57
CA ALA A 166 16.01 -11.20 -22.88
C ALA A 166 15.09 -11.45 -24.09
N ARG A 167 14.09 -10.61 -24.27
CA ARG A 167 13.14 -10.67 -25.40
C ARG A 167 13.60 -9.91 -26.64
N ARG A 168 14.74 -9.23 -26.60
CA ARG A 168 15.18 -8.29 -27.66
C ARG A 168 14.09 -7.25 -28.02
N ALA A 169 13.19 -7.00 -27.07
CA ALA A 169 12.09 -6.03 -27.21
C ALA A 169 12.50 -4.62 -26.78
N LEU A 170 13.68 -4.46 -26.16
CA LEU A 170 14.21 -3.18 -25.73
C LEU A 170 14.75 -2.42 -26.94
N SER A 171 13.97 -1.46 -27.43
CA SER A 171 14.44 -0.51 -28.46
C SER A 171 14.93 0.78 -27.81
N VAL A 172 15.93 1.42 -28.43
CA VAL A 172 16.45 2.74 -27.98
C VAL A 172 15.31 3.76 -27.89
N ARG A 173 14.36 3.72 -28.85
CA ARG A 173 13.19 4.61 -28.84
C ARG A 173 12.28 4.35 -27.63
N ALA A 174 12.01 3.09 -27.30
CA ALA A 174 11.19 2.74 -26.14
C ALA A 174 11.86 3.16 -24.83
N LEU A 175 13.18 2.92 -24.71
CA LEU A 175 13.96 3.38 -23.56
C LEU A 175 13.92 4.91 -23.45
N GLY A 176 14.14 5.64 -24.54
CA GLY A 176 14.06 7.10 -24.57
C GLY A 176 12.68 7.63 -24.16
N GLN A 177 11.61 7.01 -24.63
CA GLN A 177 10.24 7.36 -24.20
C GLN A 177 10.01 7.06 -22.72
N GLY A 178 10.50 5.93 -22.20
CA GLY A 178 10.42 5.60 -20.78
C GLY A 178 11.16 6.61 -19.91
N LEU A 179 12.39 6.95 -20.29
CA LEU A 179 13.17 7.98 -19.58
C LEU A 179 12.51 9.36 -19.67
N ALA A 180 11.94 9.74 -20.82
CA ALA A 180 11.17 10.98 -20.96
C ALA A 180 9.95 10.99 -20.04
N GLY A 181 9.21 9.88 -19.95
CA GLY A 181 8.08 9.74 -19.01
C GLY A 181 8.49 9.91 -17.55
N ALA A 182 9.58 9.25 -17.15
CA ALA A 182 10.13 9.39 -15.81
C ALA A 182 10.61 10.83 -15.52
N ALA A 183 11.30 11.46 -16.50
CA ALA A 183 11.78 12.84 -16.37
C ALA A 183 10.61 13.84 -16.24
N VAL A 184 9.56 13.70 -17.06
CA VAL A 184 8.36 14.55 -16.95
C VAL A 184 7.71 14.40 -15.59
N ALA A 185 7.53 13.16 -15.12
CA ALA A 185 6.93 12.89 -13.80
C ALA A 185 7.82 13.44 -12.67
N ALA A 186 9.16 13.35 -12.80
CA ALA A 186 10.11 13.93 -11.86
C ALA A 186 9.99 15.46 -11.80
N VAL A 187 9.98 16.13 -12.96
CA VAL A 187 9.83 17.58 -13.04
C VAL A 187 8.52 18.03 -12.40
N VAL A 188 7.40 17.36 -12.74
CA VAL A 188 6.09 17.64 -12.13
C VAL A 188 6.15 17.47 -10.60
N THR A 189 6.77 16.39 -10.11
CA THR A 189 6.93 16.15 -8.67
C THR A 189 7.71 17.28 -8.00
N LEU A 190 8.84 17.70 -8.57
CA LEU A 190 9.68 18.76 -8.02
C LEU A 190 8.98 20.12 -8.04
N LEU A 191 8.24 20.43 -9.11
CA LEU A 191 7.45 21.67 -9.20
C LEU A 191 6.34 21.69 -8.15
N VAL A 192 5.58 20.60 -8.02
CA VAL A 192 4.52 20.50 -7.01
C VAL A 192 5.09 20.58 -5.59
N ALA A 193 6.22 19.92 -5.34
CA ALA A 193 6.92 19.95 -4.06
C ALA A 193 7.61 21.29 -3.78
N ARG A 194 7.76 22.15 -4.80
CA ARG A 194 8.59 23.37 -4.72
C ARG A 194 9.99 23.08 -4.18
N LEU A 195 10.60 22.01 -4.71
CA LEU A 195 11.94 21.57 -4.36
C LEU A 195 12.87 21.71 -5.57
N SER A 196 14.09 22.22 -5.34
CA SER A 196 15.15 22.04 -6.31
C SER A 196 15.61 20.57 -6.35
N PRO A 197 16.25 20.09 -7.42
CA PRO A 197 16.81 18.74 -7.46
C PRO A 197 17.82 18.49 -6.32
N ALA A 198 18.60 19.49 -5.93
CA ALA A 198 19.55 19.43 -4.84
C ALA A 198 18.84 19.28 -3.48
N ASP A 199 17.73 20.01 -3.27
CA ASP A 199 16.94 19.91 -2.05
C ASP A 199 16.26 18.54 -1.94
N ALA A 200 15.70 18.02 -3.04
CA ALA A 200 15.11 16.69 -3.07
C ALA A 200 16.14 15.61 -2.74
N LEU A 201 17.36 15.72 -3.27
CA LEU A 201 18.45 14.80 -2.96
C LEU A 201 18.88 14.91 -1.48
N ARG A 202 18.99 16.12 -0.94
CA ARG A 202 19.27 16.33 0.50
C ARG A 202 18.18 15.72 1.37
N TYR A 203 16.94 15.95 1.02
CA TYR A 203 15.77 15.41 1.70
C TYR A 203 15.82 13.87 1.77
N LEU A 204 16.03 13.19 0.63
CA LEU A 204 16.13 11.74 0.57
C LEU A 204 17.36 11.20 1.33
N LYS A 205 18.51 11.87 1.25
CA LYS A 205 19.73 11.50 2.02
C LYS A 205 19.49 11.63 3.52
N GLY A 206 18.83 12.69 3.97
CA GLY A 206 18.44 12.88 5.36
C GLY A 206 17.57 11.76 5.87
N GLY A 207 16.53 11.41 5.11
CA GLY A 207 15.65 10.27 5.40
C GLY A 207 16.39 8.93 5.46
N ALA A 208 17.30 8.67 4.51
CA ALA A 208 18.11 7.45 4.51
C ALA A 208 19.02 7.37 5.74
N ARG A 209 19.67 8.48 6.13
CA ARG A 209 20.46 8.55 7.34
C ARG A 209 19.63 8.29 8.59
N LEU A 210 18.44 8.86 8.67
CA LEU A 210 17.54 8.65 9.80
C LEU A 210 17.13 7.18 9.92
N VAL A 211 16.81 6.53 8.81
CA VAL A 211 16.50 5.08 8.78
C VAL A 211 17.71 4.27 9.24
N SER A 212 18.92 4.60 8.80
CA SER A 212 20.14 3.91 9.25
C SER A 212 20.40 4.02 10.75
N LEU A 213 19.99 5.13 11.37
CA LEU A 213 20.10 5.34 12.82
C LEU A 213 19.08 4.55 13.64
N LEU A 214 17.96 4.15 13.05
CA LEU A 214 16.94 3.35 13.74
C LEU A 214 17.42 1.94 14.13
N GLY A 215 18.55 1.48 13.55
CA GLY A 215 19.13 0.18 13.85
C GLY A 215 18.55 -0.94 13.02
N ASP A 216 18.88 -2.17 13.39
CA ASP A 216 18.53 -3.37 12.62
C ASP A 216 17.02 -3.46 12.32
N HIS A 217 16.73 -3.15 11.09
CA HIS A 217 15.44 -3.43 10.49
C HIS A 217 15.47 -4.87 10.02
N SER A 218 14.64 -5.70 10.59
CA SER A 218 14.39 -7.09 10.20
C SER A 218 15.55 -7.72 9.40
N SER A 219 16.35 -8.53 10.06
CA SER A 219 17.40 -9.31 9.39
C SER A 219 16.80 -10.06 8.19
N LEU A 220 17.57 -10.27 7.14
CA LEU A 220 17.10 -11.02 5.97
C LEU A 220 16.35 -12.33 6.35
N PRO A 221 16.78 -13.11 7.37
CA PRO A 221 16.01 -14.23 7.90
C PRO A 221 14.62 -13.85 8.46
N GLN A 222 14.49 -12.70 9.13
CA GLN A 222 13.17 -12.24 9.62
C GLN A 222 12.25 -11.78 8.48
N MET A 223 12.80 -11.18 7.44
CA MET A 223 12.03 -10.81 6.24
C MET A 223 11.57 -12.03 5.43
N LEU A 224 12.42 -13.08 5.36
CA LEU A 224 12.13 -14.33 4.67
C LEU A 224 11.43 -15.34 5.58
N GLY A 225 11.48 -15.14 6.89
CA GLY A 225 10.89 -16.02 7.89
C GLY A 225 9.36 -16.03 7.77
N TRP A 226 8.82 -17.24 7.66
CA TRP A 226 7.37 -17.43 7.72
C TRP A 226 6.95 -17.57 9.19
N SER A 227 5.95 -16.80 9.61
CA SER A 227 5.38 -17.01 10.93
C SER A 227 4.68 -18.37 10.98
N ARG A 228 4.64 -19.01 12.16
CA ARG A 228 3.88 -20.26 12.35
C ARG A 228 2.41 -20.12 11.91
N MET A 229 1.87 -18.93 12.05
CA MET A 229 0.50 -18.59 11.68
C MET A 229 0.32 -18.55 10.15
N GLU A 230 1.32 -18.02 9.42
CA GLU A 230 1.34 -17.99 7.95
C GLU A 230 1.43 -19.42 7.38
N VAL A 231 2.31 -20.25 7.95
CA VAL A 231 2.45 -21.66 7.54
C VAL A 231 1.14 -22.43 7.82
N ARG A 232 0.55 -22.26 9.00
CA ARG A 232 -0.73 -22.91 9.35
C ARG A 232 -1.85 -22.46 8.42
N GLY A 233 -1.95 -21.17 8.13
CA GLY A 233 -2.93 -20.65 7.17
C GLY A 233 -2.73 -21.22 5.77
N LEU A 234 -1.48 -21.31 5.29
CA LEU A 234 -1.18 -21.90 4.00
C LEU A 234 -1.57 -23.39 3.95
N LEU A 235 -1.29 -24.16 4.99
CA LEU A 235 -1.63 -25.59 5.04
C LEU A 235 -3.15 -25.80 5.13
N VAL A 236 -3.85 -25.06 5.98
CA VAL A 236 -5.29 -25.24 6.21
C VAL A 236 -6.13 -24.76 5.03
N PHE A 237 -5.77 -23.62 4.43
CA PHE A 237 -6.56 -23.00 3.36
C PHE A 237 -5.96 -23.20 1.97
N GLY A 238 -4.62 -23.23 1.88
CA GLY A 238 -3.91 -23.27 0.60
C GLY A 238 -3.80 -24.67 0.03
N LEU A 239 -3.48 -25.67 0.85
CA LEU A 239 -3.23 -27.02 0.37
C LEU A 239 -4.47 -27.70 -0.23
N PRO A 240 -5.66 -27.68 0.41
CA PRO A 240 -6.87 -28.23 -0.19
C PRO A 240 -7.21 -27.57 -1.53
N PHE A 241 -7.04 -26.28 -1.62
CA PHE A 241 -7.30 -25.53 -2.83
C PHE A 241 -6.27 -25.88 -3.92
N LEU A 242 -4.98 -26.00 -3.62
CA LEU A 242 -3.95 -26.44 -4.54
C LEU A 242 -4.20 -27.85 -5.08
N LEU A 243 -4.64 -28.76 -4.24
CA LEU A 243 -4.95 -30.14 -4.64
C LEU A 243 -6.13 -30.19 -5.63
N VAL A 244 -7.19 -29.44 -5.35
CA VAL A 244 -8.35 -29.36 -6.25
C VAL A 244 -8.00 -28.67 -7.56
N PHE A 245 -7.16 -27.63 -7.53
CA PHE A 245 -6.71 -26.96 -8.74
C PHE A 245 -5.75 -27.85 -9.56
N ALA A 246 -4.83 -28.54 -8.91
CA ALA A 246 -3.97 -29.52 -9.60
C ALA A 246 -4.81 -30.61 -10.27
N GLY A 247 -5.83 -31.14 -9.55
CA GLY A 247 -6.79 -32.07 -10.11
C GLY A 247 -7.54 -31.47 -11.32
N TYR A 248 -7.96 -30.22 -11.23
CA TYR A 248 -8.59 -29.51 -12.34
C TYR A 248 -7.64 -29.35 -13.55
N LEU A 249 -6.38 -28.99 -13.34
CA LEU A 249 -5.40 -28.85 -14.43
C LEU A 249 -5.16 -30.20 -15.14
N VAL A 250 -4.99 -31.27 -14.37
CA VAL A 250 -4.83 -32.61 -14.93
C VAL A 250 -6.09 -33.00 -15.72
N PHE A 251 -7.26 -32.82 -15.13
CA PHE A 251 -8.53 -33.15 -15.76
C PHE A 251 -8.82 -32.29 -17.00
N SER A 252 -8.54 -30.98 -16.96
CA SER A 252 -8.71 -30.10 -18.12
C SER A 252 -7.78 -30.47 -19.27
N ARG A 253 -6.56 -30.94 -18.97
CA ARG A 253 -5.62 -31.44 -19.97
C ARG A 253 -6.16 -32.69 -20.69
N ASP A 254 -6.74 -33.62 -19.94
CA ASP A 254 -7.35 -34.84 -20.51
C ASP A 254 -8.62 -34.55 -21.28
N THR A 255 -9.44 -33.60 -20.82
CA THR A 255 -10.68 -33.17 -21.52
C THR A 255 -10.36 -32.41 -22.82
N MET A 256 -9.24 -31.69 -22.89
CA MET A 256 -8.76 -31.08 -24.12
C MET A 256 -8.27 -32.10 -25.16
N ARG A 257 -7.83 -33.28 -24.72
CA ARG A 257 -7.41 -34.39 -25.58
C ARG A 257 -8.59 -35.25 -26.08
N ASP A 258 -9.65 -35.30 -25.29
CA ASP A 258 -10.84 -36.06 -25.62
C ASP A 258 -12.10 -35.19 -25.46
N PRO A 259 -12.55 -34.51 -26.55
CA PRO A 259 -13.73 -33.64 -26.52
C PRO A 259 -15.05 -34.39 -26.33
N ALA A 260 -15.06 -35.73 -26.33
CA ALA A 260 -16.23 -36.55 -26.11
C ALA A 260 -16.59 -36.76 -24.62
N ARG A 261 -15.74 -36.29 -23.70
CA ARG A 261 -16.02 -36.41 -22.25
C ARG A 261 -17.24 -35.62 -21.81
N ASP A 262 -18.02 -36.26 -20.93
CA ASP A 262 -19.31 -35.77 -20.43
C ASP A 262 -19.18 -34.34 -19.83
N PRO A 263 -19.89 -33.34 -20.39
CA PRO A 263 -19.92 -31.98 -19.89
C PRO A 263 -20.44 -31.87 -18.43
N ARG A 264 -21.15 -32.89 -17.94
CA ARG A 264 -21.64 -32.95 -16.56
C ARG A 264 -20.50 -33.09 -15.56
N VAL A 265 -19.46 -33.87 -15.90
CA VAL A 265 -18.28 -34.06 -15.02
C VAL A 265 -17.47 -32.76 -14.92
N VAL A 266 -17.30 -32.05 -16.03
CA VAL A 266 -16.65 -30.72 -16.03
C VAL A 266 -17.44 -29.70 -15.22
N GLY A 267 -18.77 -29.72 -15.36
CA GLY A 267 -19.69 -28.89 -14.60
C GLY A 267 -19.64 -29.16 -13.10
N ALA A 268 -19.61 -30.43 -12.70
CA ALA A 268 -19.53 -30.84 -11.30
C ALA A 268 -18.18 -30.39 -10.65
N LEU A 269 -17.08 -30.58 -11.36
CA LEU A 269 -15.77 -30.15 -10.87
C LEU A 269 -15.69 -28.62 -10.71
N ASN A 270 -16.26 -27.88 -11.66
CA ASN A 270 -16.36 -26.42 -11.55
C ASN A 270 -17.23 -26.01 -10.34
N ALA A 271 -18.35 -26.70 -10.10
CA ALA A 271 -19.21 -26.44 -8.94
C ALA A 271 -18.47 -26.70 -7.61
N VAL A 272 -17.69 -27.79 -7.53
CA VAL A 272 -16.87 -28.11 -6.35
C VAL A 272 -15.81 -27.02 -6.10
N LEU A 273 -15.15 -26.54 -7.15
CA LEU A 273 -14.17 -25.44 -7.04
C LEU A 273 -14.83 -24.15 -6.56
N VAL A 274 -16.03 -23.83 -7.07
CA VAL A 274 -16.86 -22.70 -6.62
C VAL A 274 -17.17 -22.82 -5.13
N LEU A 275 -17.71 -23.97 -4.74
CA LEU A 275 -18.10 -24.22 -3.35
C LEU A 275 -16.91 -24.17 -2.38
N LEU A 276 -15.78 -24.76 -2.78
CA LEU A 276 -14.54 -24.72 -1.98
C LEU A 276 -14.03 -23.30 -1.81
N GLY A 277 -14.06 -22.51 -2.83
CA GLY A 277 -13.60 -21.16 -2.73
C GLY A 277 -14.59 -20.26 -1.99
N LEU A 278 -15.92 -20.38 -2.20
CA LEU A 278 -16.92 -19.71 -1.36
C LEU A 278 -16.74 -20.13 0.11
N GLY A 279 -16.54 -21.43 0.35
CA GLY A 279 -16.27 -21.96 1.68
C GLY A 279 -14.99 -21.36 2.31
N THR A 280 -13.89 -21.31 1.56
CA THR A 280 -12.65 -20.66 2.02
C THR A 280 -12.84 -19.16 2.19
N GLY A 281 -13.61 -18.50 1.33
CA GLY A 281 -13.98 -17.08 1.48
C GLY A 281 -14.78 -16.81 2.75
N VAL A 282 -15.83 -17.57 3.00
CA VAL A 282 -16.66 -17.45 4.22
C VAL A 282 -15.88 -17.78 5.49
N LEU A 283 -15.07 -18.84 5.46
CA LEU A 283 -14.21 -19.20 6.58
C LEU A 283 -13.13 -18.15 6.83
N GLY A 284 -12.56 -17.57 5.76
CA GLY A 284 -11.62 -16.45 5.85
C GLY A 284 -12.25 -15.21 6.50
N VAL A 285 -13.48 -14.85 6.11
CA VAL A 285 -14.22 -13.73 6.71
C VAL A 285 -14.55 -13.99 8.18
N ARG A 286 -15.02 -15.20 8.52
CA ARG A 286 -15.27 -15.57 9.94
C ARG A 286 -14.01 -15.61 10.78
N ALA A 287 -12.93 -16.10 10.22
CA ALA A 287 -11.65 -16.17 10.91
C ALA A 287 -10.99 -14.77 11.07
N LEU A 288 -11.25 -13.83 10.17
CA LEU A 288 -10.85 -12.41 10.30
C LEU A 288 -11.57 -11.72 11.49
N GLY A 289 -12.78 -12.15 11.83
CA GLY A 289 -13.49 -11.65 13.02
C GLY A 289 -13.01 -12.20 14.35
N ALA A 290 -12.27 -13.32 14.37
CA ALA A 290 -11.91 -14.05 15.58
C ALA A 290 -10.44 -13.91 16.03
N VAL A 291 -9.50 -13.56 15.15
CA VAL A 291 -8.06 -13.53 15.47
C VAL A 291 -7.38 -12.44 14.63
N GLY A 292 -6.58 -11.58 15.26
CA GLY A 292 -5.81 -10.46 14.69
C GLY A 292 -5.60 -10.47 13.18
N GLN A 293 -6.23 -9.56 12.53
CA GLN A 293 -6.66 -9.49 11.13
C GLN A 293 -5.60 -9.65 10.03
N GLY A 294 -4.32 -9.50 10.35
CA GLY A 294 -3.27 -9.47 9.34
C GLY A 294 -2.86 -10.83 8.74
N ALA A 295 -2.80 -11.88 9.58
CA ALA A 295 -2.16 -13.14 9.19
C ALA A 295 -3.03 -14.01 8.27
N GLN A 296 -4.34 -13.87 8.33
CA GLN A 296 -5.27 -14.71 7.56
C GLN A 296 -5.55 -14.15 6.17
N ALA A 297 -5.66 -12.82 6.04
CA ALA A 297 -5.66 -12.14 4.75
C ALA A 297 -4.41 -12.52 3.94
N LEU A 298 -3.29 -12.67 4.63
CA LEU A 298 -2.01 -13.07 4.09
C LEU A 298 -2.05 -14.48 3.48
N SER A 299 -2.61 -15.45 4.18
CA SER A 299 -2.63 -16.85 3.75
C SER A 299 -3.44 -17.01 2.46
N VAL A 300 -4.57 -16.34 2.37
CA VAL A 300 -5.41 -16.36 1.17
C VAL A 300 -4.69 -15.70 -0.01
N THR A 301 -3.99 -14.62 0.23
CA THR A 301 -3.29 -13.89 -0.83
C THR A 301 -2.07 -14.65 -1.35
N LEU A 302 -1.38 -15.40 -0.50
CA LEU A 302 -0.31 -16.31 -0.93
C LEU A 302 -0.84 -17.45 -1.80
N VAL A 303 -2.01 -17.99 -1.48
CA VAL A 303 -2.69 -18.97 -2.30
C VAL A 303 -2.98 -18.41 -3.67
N LEU A 304 -3.48 -17.17 -3.76
CA LEU A 304 -3.66 -16.46 -5.02
C LEU A 304 -2.38 -16.36 -5.84
N GLY A 305 -1.27 -16.04 -5.18
CA GLY A 305 0.03 -15.96 -5.84
C GLY A 305 0.47 -17.29 -6.42
N LEU A 306 0.32 -18.38 -5.68
CA LEU A 306 0.63 -19.72 -6.15
C LEU A 306 -0.26 -20.13 -7.34
N PHE A 307 -1.56 -19.76 -7.32
CA PHE A 307 -2.45 -20.00 -8.45
C PHE A 307 -2.08 -19.21 -9.69
N ALA A 308 -1.77 -17.92 -9.51
CA ALA A 308 -1.34 -17.09 -10.62
C ALA A 308 -0.06 -17.64 -11.27
N ILE A 309 0.90 -18.05 -10.44
CA ILE A 309 2.16 -18.65 -10.89
C ILE A 309 1.90 -20.00 -11.59
N ALA A 310 1.07 -20.87 -11.01
CA ALA A 310 0.72 -22.16 -11.60
C ALA A 310 -0.08 -21.99 -12.90
N GLY A 311 -1.02 -21.05 -12.94
CA GLY A 311 -1.78 -20.72 -14.15
C GLY A 311 -0.88 -20.15 -15.25
N ALA A 312 0.02 -19.23 -14.91
CA ALA A 312 1.00 -18.69 -15.85
C ALA A 312 1.94 -19.80 -16.38
N ALA A 313 2.42 -20.67 -15.49
CA ALA A 313 3.24 -21.81 -15.87
C ALA A 313 2.48 -22.78 -16.80
N GLY A 314 1.21 -23.04 -16.54
CA GLY A 314 0.34 -23.82 -17.42
C GLY A 314 0.24 -23.23 -18.83
N VAL A 315 0.03 -21.93 -18.95
CA VAL A 315 0.03 -21.20 -20.25
C VAL A 315 1.40 -21.26 -20.93
N LEU A 316 2.49 -21.18 -20.14
CA LEU A 316 3.84 -21.28 -20.66
C LEU A 316 4.13 -22.67 -21.26
N VAL A 317 3.71 -23.75 -20.57
CA VAL A 317 3.96 -25.15 -20.96
C VAL A 317 3.07 -25.56 -22.14
N VAL A 318 1.76 -25.27 -22.07
CA VAL A 318 0.79 -25.66 -23.13
C VAL A 318 1.02 -24.86 -24.41
N GLY A 319 1.49 -23.62 -24.31
CA GLY A 319 1.79 -22.79 -25.47
C GLY A 319 3.04 -23.20 -26.27
N THR A 320 3.81 -24.22 -25.81
CA THR A 320 4.96 -24.77 -26.55
C THR A 320 4.60 -25.95 -27.46
N SER A 321 3.42 -26.56 -27.30
CA SER A 321 2.95 -27.59 -28.20
C SER A 321 2.48 -27.00 -29.53
N GLU A 322 3.18 -27.33 -30.61
CA GLU A 322 3.15 -26.71 -31.95
C GLU A 322 1.82 -26.83 -32.73
N GLY A 323 0.74 -27.39 -32.17
CA GLY A 323 -0.45 -27.74 -32.96
C GLY A 323 -1.73 -26.94 -32.73
N GLY A 324 -1.94 -26.32 -31.57
CA GLY A 324 -3.28 -25.83 -31.22
C GLY A 324 -3.43 -24.36 -30.86
N PHE A 325 -2.43 -23.75 -30.29
CA PHE A 325 -2.49 -22.38 -29.72
C PHE A 325 -1.92 -21.28 -30.64
N GLY A 326 -1.28 -21.66 -31.74
CA GLY A 326 -0.33 -20.81 -32.45
C GLY A 326 -0.92 -19.75 -33.37
N GLN A 327 -2.07 -19.96 -33.99
CA GLN A 327 -2.46 -19.13 -35.15
C GLN A 327 -3.23 -17.85 -34.83
N ARG A 328 -3.85 -17.68 -33.65
CA ARG A 328 -4.68 -16.49 -33.32
C ARG A 328 -4.04 -15.46 -32.39
N ALA A 329 -2.98 -15.79 -31.65
CA ALA A 329 -2.27 -14.79 -30.86
C ALA A 329 -1.20 -14.10 -31.71
N ARG A 330 -1.34 -12.80 -31.94
CA ARG A 330 -0.36 -12.02 -32.72
C ARG A 330 1.07 -12.15 -32.18
N HIS A 331 1.28 -12.37 -30.87
CA HIS A 331 2.58 -12.48 -30.23
C HIS A 331 2.53 -13.29 -28.93
N PRO A 332 2.50 -14.65 -28.98
CA PRO A 332 2.41 -15.49 -27.76
C PRO A 332 3.57 -15.27 -26.79
N ALA A 333 4.71 -14.94 -27.34
CA ALA A 333 5.92 -14.67 -26.57
C ALA A 333 5.84 -13.36 -25.74
N ASP A 334 5.14 -12.34 -26.24
CA ASP A 334 4.95 -11.07 -25.53
C ASP A 334 3.99 -11.24 -24.35
N LEU A 335 2.92 -12.03 -24.53
CA LEU A 335 2.02 -12.39 -23.45
C LEU A 335 2.75 -13.17 -22.34
N ARG A 336 3.62 -14.12 -22.69
CA ARG A 336 4.43 -14.85 -21.70
C ARG A 336 5.31 -13.92 -20.87
N ALA A 337 6.03 -13.02 -21.54
CA ALA A 337 6.86 -12.03 -20.86
C ALA A 337 6.04 -11.15 -19.91
N PHE A 338 4.87 -10.70 -20.35
CA PHE A 338 3.96 -9.91 -19.54
C PHE A 338 3.49 -10.68 -18.29
N LEU A 339 3.06 -11.92 -18.45
CA LEU A 339 2.62 -12.76 -17.32
C LEU A 339 3.73 -12.98 -16.30
N VAL A 340 4.96 -13.22 -16.76
CA VAL A 340 6.12 -13.36 -15.87
C VAL A 340 6.36 -12.06 -15.08
N VAL A 341 6.32 -10.90 -15.75
CA VAL A 341 6.44 -9.61 -15.06
C VAL A 341 5.36 -9.46 -14.00
N LEU A 342 4.08 -9.71 -14.33
CA LEU A 342 2.98 -9.61 -13.36
C LEU A 342 3.17 -10.55 -12.16
N CYS A 343 3.66 -11.77 -12.37
CA CYS A 343 3.95 -12.71 -11.28
C CYS A 343 5.05 -12.18 -10.34
N VAL A 344 6.04 -11.44 -10.87
CA VAL A 344 7.18 -10.93 -10.12
C VAL A 344 6.89 -9.57 -9.47
N LEU A 345 5.95 -8.77 -9.99
CA LEU A 345 5.67 -7.43 -9.46
C LEU A 345 5.33 -7.40 -7.95
N PRO A 346 4.57 -8.35 -7.35
CA PRO A 346 4.35 -8.36 -5.90
C PRO A 346 5.65 -8.51 -5.10
N TRP A 347 6.62 -9.29 -5.60
CA TRP A 347 7.95 -9.40 -5.00
C TRP A 347 8.72 -8.08 -5.08
N ALA A 348 8.71 -7.45 -6.26
CA ALA A 348 9.35 -6.15 -6.45
C ALA A 348 8.72 -5.07 -5.55
N TYR A 349 7.40 -5.11 -5.35
CA TYR A 349 6.69 -4.23 -4.41
C TYR A 349 7.13 -4.49 -2.97
N ALA A 350 7.40 -5.73 -2.58
CA ALA A 350 7.81 -6.09 -1.23
C ALA A 350 9.23 -5.65 -0.86
N VAL A 351 10.11 -5.43 -1.85
CA VAL A 351 11.50 -4.98 -1.61
C VAL A 351 11.52 -3.67 -0.82
N GLY A 352 12.35 -3.61 0.23
CA GLY A 352 12.49 -2.43 1.09
C GLY A 352 11.31 -2.22 2.06
N SER A 353 10.49 -3.24 2.32
CA SER A 353 9.49 -3.22 3.39
C SER A 353 10.14 -3.59 4.72
N ASN A 354 9.62 -2.99 5.79
CA ASN A 354 9.96 -3.32 7.19
C ASN A 354 9.02 -4.37 7.81
N VAL A 355 8.16 -4.97 7.01
CA VAL A 355 7.26 -6.07 7.38
C VAL A 355 7.61 -7.31 6.57
N SER A 356 7.07 -8.48 6.92
CA SER A 356 7.38 -9.72 6.20
C SER A 356 7.16 -9.57 4.70
N LEU A 357 7.99 -10.25 3.92
CA LEU A 357 7.93 -10.23 2.46
C LEU A 357 6.55 -10.67 1.97
N THR A 358 6.04 -11.73 2.54
CA THR A 358 4.72 -12.31 2.24
C THR A 358 3.59 -11.32 2.48
N PHE A 359 3.61 -10.62 3.60
CA PHE A 359 2.61 -9.62 3.93
C PHE A 359 2.64 -8.42 2.96
N SER A 360 3.84 -7.99 2.58
CA SER A 360 4.00 -6.93 1.59
C SER A 360 3.53 -7.34 0.20
N MET A 361 3.83 -8.59 -0.22
CA MET A 361 3.34 -9.13 -1.49
C MET A 361 1.82 -9.21 -1.56
N ALA A 362 1.17 -9.55 -0.42
CA ALA A 362 -0.28 -9.62 -0.32
C ALA A 362 -0.95 -8.29 -0.69
N GLN A 363 -0.34 -7.17 -0.34
CA GLN A 363 -0.86 -5.84 -0.69
C GLN A 363 -0.84 -5.55 -2.20
N ALA A 364 -0.01 -6.26 -2.95
CA ALA A 364 0.11 -6.15 -4.41
C ALA A 364 -0.52 -7.35 -5.16
N ALA A 365 -1.40 -8.11 -4.52
CA ALA A 365 -2.05 -9.29 -5.10
C ALA A 365 -2.91 -8.99 -6.34
N VAL A 366 -3.26 -7.74 -6.57
CA VAL A 366 -3.95 -7.30 -7.79
C VAL A 366 -3.26 -7.78 -9.05
N PHE A 367 -1.92 -7.87 -9.08
CA PHE A 367 -1.19 -8.39 -10.23
C PHE A 367 -1.46 -9.87 -10.46
N TRP A 368 -1.57 -10.68 -9.42
CA TRP A 368 -1.92 -12.09 -9.53
C TRP A 368 -3.36 -12.29 -10.01
N VAL A 369 -4.29 -11.42 -9.57
CA VAL A 369 -5.67 -11.43 -10.09
C VAL A 369 -5.67 -11.11 -11.58
N ILE A 370 -4.89 -10.13 -12.04
CA ILE A 370 -4.77 -9.80 -13.47
C ILE A 370 -4.15 -10.98 -14.25
N VAL A 371 -3.16 -11.69 -13.69
CA VAL A 371 -2.62 -12.93 -14.30
C VAL A 371 -3.73 -13.97 -14.49
N LEU A 372 -4.54 -14.24 -13.46
CA LEU A 372 -5.62 -15.22 -13.54
C LEU A 372 -6.67 -14.84 -14.59
N VAL A 373 -7.03 -13.56 -14.65
CA VAL A 373 -7.93 -13.02 -15.69
C VAL A 373 -7.34 -13.20 -17.10
N ALA A 374 -6.05 -12.90 -17.28
CA ALA A 374 -5.37 -13.04 -18.57
C ALA A 374 -5.27 -14.51 -19.01
N VAL A 375 -4.93 -15.40 -18.09
CA VAL A 375 -4.87 -16.85 -18.32
C VAL A 375 -6.25 -17.38 -18.73
N GLU A 376 -7.31 -16.96 -18.06
CA GLU A 376 -8.67 -17.35 -18.41
C GLU A 376 -9.09 -16.84 -19.78
N ALA A 377 -8.87 -15.53 -20.05
CA ALA A 377 -9.21 -14.95 -21.34
C ALA A 377 -8.53 -15.73 -22.48
N ARG A 378 -7.28 -16.14 -22.28
CA ARG A 378 -6.51 -16.92 -23.25
C ARG A 378 -7.02 -18.35 -23.40
N SER A 379 -7.31 -19.04 -22.30
CA SER A 379 -7.83 -20.42 -22.32
C SER A 379 -9.14 -20.52 -23.09
N ARG A 380 -10.03 -19.55 -22.95
CA ARG A 380 -11.31 -19.50 -23.67
C ARG A 380 -11.16 -19.35 -25.18
N GLN A 381 -10.22 -18.52 -25.61
CA GLN A 381 -9.95 -18.38 -27.05
C GLN A 381 -9.48 -19.69 -27.69
N ALA A 382 -8.76 -20.51 -26.92
CA ALA A 382 -8.28 -21.81 -27.38
C ALA A 382 -9.39 -22.84 -27.52
N ILE A 383 -10.41 -22.80 -26.65
CA ILE A 383 -11.53 -23.80 -26.61
C ILE A 383 -12.67 -23.42 -27.56
N GLY A 384 -12.54 -22.37 -28.36
CA GLY A 384 -13.54 -22.01 -29.37
C GLY A 384 -14.84 -21.42 -28.82
N GLY A 385 -14.83 -20.82 -27.64
CA GLY A 385 -15.92 -19.99 -27.10
C GLY A 385 -17.13 -20.78 -26.53
N ARG A 386 -17.16 -22.09 -26.61
CA ARG A 386 -18.17 -22.95 -25.99
C ARG A 386 -17.84 -23.14 -24.50
N SER A 387 -17.90 -22.12 -23.72
CA SER A 387 -17.47 -22.24 -22.32
C SER A 387 -18.63 -21.98 -21.38
N HIS A 388 -18.93 -22.96 -20.58
CA HIS A 388 -19.45 -22.80 -19.23
C HIS A 388 -18.52 -21.91 -18.41
N TRP A 389 -18.96 -21.35 -17.32
CA TRP A 389 -18.11 -20.61 -16.36
C TRP A 389 -16.86 -21.41 -16.09
N SER A 390 -15.68 -20.86 -16.42
CA SER A 390 -14.44 -21.57 -16.15
C SER A 390 -14.10 -21.44 -14.66
N ALA A 391 -13.40 -22.44 -14.11
CA ALA A 391 -12.94 -22.42 -12.74
C ALA A 391 -12.10 -21.18 -12.41
N LEU A 392 -11.39 -20.63 -13.41
CA LEU A 392 -10.59 -19.42 -13.27
C LEU A 392 -11.41 -18.14 -13.11
N SER A 393 -12.57 -18.01 -13.81
CA SER A 393 -13.51 -16.88 -13.59
C SER A 393 -14.04 -16.91 -12.18
N VAL A 394 -14.42 -18.09 -11.74
CA VAL A 394 -14.94 -18.29 -10.39
C VAL A 394 -13.87 -18.00 -9.36
N THR A 395 -12.65 -18.51 -9.56
CA THR A 395 -11.51 -18.22 -8.71
C THR A 395 -11.23 -16.72 -8.66
N GLY A 396 -11.22 -16.04 -9.82
CA GLY A 396 -11.04 -14.58 -9.90
C GLY A 396 -12.13 -13.80 -9.16
N CYS A 397 -13.42 -14.15 -9.35
CA CYS A 397 -14.54 -13.55 -8.63
C CYS A 397 -14.43 -13.77 -7.13
N MET A 398 -14.01 -14.96 -6.71
CA MET A 398 -13.85 -15.29 -5.30
C MET A 398 -12.71 -14.56 -4.66
N CYS A 399 -11.59 -14.43 -5.37
CA CYS A 399 -10.45 -13.64 -4.93
C CYS A 399 -10.82 -12.17 -4.79
N ALA A 400 -11.64 -11.66 -5.69
CA ALA A 400 -12.15 -10.30 -5.60
C ALA A 400 -13.15 -10.12 -4.45
N CYS A 401 -14.05 -11.08 -4.24
CA CYS A 401 -14.96 -11.08 -3.09
C CYS A 401 -14.18 -11.14 -1.77
N LEU A 402 -13.11 -11.94 -1.73
CA LEU A 402 -12.24 -12.04 -0.57
C LEU A 402 -11.46 -10.74 -0.34
N ALA A 403 -10.90 -10.17 -1.40
CA ALA A 403 -10.23 -8.88 -1.35
C ALA A 403 -11.20 -7.77 -0.92
N ALA A 404 -12.41 -7.74 -1.47
CA ALA A 404 -13.47 -6.81 -1.06
C ALA A 404 -13.88 -7.02 0.40
N SER A 405 -14.01 -8.28 0.85
CA SER A 405 -14.36 -8.61 2.23
C SER A 405 -13.25 -8.20 3.20
N VAL A 406 -11.99 -8.47 2.87
CA VAL A 406 -10.82 -8.02 3.65
C VAL A 406 -10.77 -6.51 3.71
N THR A 407 -11.02 -5.84 2.59
CA THR A 407 -11.07 -4.38 2.53
C THR A 407 -12.23 -3.83 3.36
N TRP A 408 -13.42 -4.44 3.22
CA TRP A 408 -14.59 -4.07 4.01
C TRP A 408 -14.32 -4.23 5.51
N VAL A 409 -13.78 -5.36 5.95
CA VAL A 409 -13.41 -5.59 7.35
C VAL A 409 -12.33 -4.60 7.79
N SER A 410 -11.34 -4.30 6.95
CA SER A 410 -10.30 -3.31 7.27
C SER A 410 -10.83 -1.87 7.34
N LEU A 411 -11.85 -1.54 6.53
CA LEU A 411 -12.55 -0.26 6.60
C LEU A 411 -13.49 -0.17 7.80
N HIS A 412 -13.94 -1.32 8.31
CA HIS A 412 -14.88 -1.46 9.42
C HIS A 412 -14.22 -2.13 10.64
N ASP A 413 -12.89 -2.11 10.70
CA ASP A 413 -12.13 -2.62 11.84
C ASP A 413 -12.77 -2.14 13.14
N GLY A 414 -12.96 -3.02 14.13
CA GLY A 414 -13.83 -2.87 15.28
C GLY A 414 -13.74 -1.57 16.10
N ARG A 415 -12.80 -0.69 15.72
CA ARG A 415 -12.69 0.69 16.18
C ARG A 415 -13.41 1.71 15.28
N SER A 416 -13.96 1.27 14.14
CA SER A 416 -14.75 2.06 13.19
C SER A 416 -15.85 1.21 12.55
N ALA A 417 -16.44 0.27 13.31
CA ALA A 417 -17.52 -0.59 12.85
C ALA A 417 -18.76 0.22 12.40
N ILE A 418 -19.45 -0.24 11.36
CA ILE A 418 -20.80 0.25 11.05
C ILE A 418 -21.79 -0.80 11.55
N PRO A 419 -22.68 -0.49 12.48
CA PRO A 419 -22.77 0.79 13.19
C PRO A 419 -21.51 1.06 14.04
N PRO A 420 -21.16 2.33 14.27
CA PRO A 420 -20.04 2.66 15.14
C PRO A 420 -20.23 1.98 16.51
N PRO A 421 -19.14 1.61 17.20
CA PRO A 421 -19.24 1.00 18.53
C PRO A 421 -20.11 1.90 19.42
N ARG A 422 -20.91 1.27 20.31
CA ARG A 422 -21.76 2.04 21.24
C ARG A 422 -20.91 3.08 21.95
N GLY A 423 -21.35 4.36 21.87
CA GLY A 423 -20.61 5.49 22.43
C GLY A 423 -19.49 6.06 21.55
N ALA A 424 -19.38 5.64 20.27
CA ALA A 424 -18.44 6.27 19.35
C ALA A 424 -18.83 7.73 19.08
N GLU A 425 -17.86 8.63 19.12
CA GLU A 425 -18.04 10.06 18.98
C GLU A 425 -17.17 10.63 17.86
N ALA A 426 -17.66 11.70 17.23
CA ALA A 426 -16.92 12.42 16.20
C ALA A 426 -15.99 13.46 16.83
N VAL A 427 -14.70 13.33 16.58
CA VAL A 427 -13.69 14.30 16.99
C VAL A 427 -13.22 15.10 15.76
N GLN A 428 -13.18 16.40 15.88
CA GLN A 428 -12.64 17.26 14.82
C GLN A 428 -11.14 17.06 14.66
N VAL A 429 -10.73 16.71 13.44
CA VAL A 429 -9.32 16.52 13.10
C VAL A 429 -9.08 17.16 11.74
N LEU A 430 -8.23 18.17 11.70
CA LEU A 430 -7.98 18.98 10.49
C LEU A 430 -9.26 19.63 9.95
N GLY A 431 -9.54 19.53 8.65
CA GLY A 431 -10.74 20.06 8.00
C GLY A 431 -11.99 19.18 8.08
N GLY A 432 -11.88 17.99 8.73
CA GLY A 432 -12.96 17.02 8.83
C GLY A 432 -13.17 16.50 10.24
N SER A 433 -13.90 15.40 10.37
CA SER A 433 -14.07 14.68 11.63
C SER A 433 -13.73 13.21 11.48
N VAL A 434 -13.23 12.62 12.56
CA VAL A 434 -12.96 11.18 12.65
C VAL A 434 -13.81 10.61 13.76
N VAL A 435 -14.50 9.51 13.49
CA VAL A 435 -15.27 8.78 14.50
C VAL A 435 -14.30 7.88 15.27
N LEU A 436 -14.22 8.09 16.57
CA LEU A 436 -13.35 7.36 17.49
C LEU A 436 -14.22 6.61 18.51
N ASP A 437 -13.66 5.57 19.13
CA ASP A 437 -14.27 4.95 20.31
C ASP A 437 -14.38 5.98 21.45
N HIS A 438 -15.27 5.73 22.39
CA HIS A 438 -15.59 6.68 23.47
C HIS A 438 -14.33 7.16 24.21
N ASP A 439 -13.48 6.24 24.65
CA ASP A 439 -12.31 6.59 25.48
C ASP A 439 -11.30 7.43 24.68
N THR A 440 -11.05 7.06 23.42
CA THR A 440 -10.19 7.85 22.54
C THR A 440 -10.82 9.20 22.18
N ALA A 441 -12.15 9.27 22.05
CA ALA A 441 -12.87 10.52 21.77
C ALA A 441 -12.80 11.48 22.95
N VAL A 442 -12.96 11.00 24.18
CA VAL A 442 -12.79 11.81 25.39
C VAL A 442 -11.40 12.45 25.43
N ILE A 443 -10.35 11.69 25.16
CA ILE A 443 -8.99 12.21 25.05
C ILE A 443 -8.89 13.24 23.93
N GLY A 444 -9.49 12.95 22.76
CA GLY A 444 -9.51 13.83 21.61
C GLY A 444 -10.15 15.18 21.92
N HIS A 445 -11.30 15.19 22.59
CA HIS A 445 -11.98 16.40 23.03
C HIS A 445 -11.16 17.19 24.06
N ALA A 446 -10.54 16.50 25.02
CA ALA A 446 -9.68 17.14 26.01
C ALA A 446 -8.45 17.80 25.35
N LEU A 447 -7.79 17.13 24.41
CA LEU A 447 -6.68 17.68 23.64
C LEU A 447 -7.10 18.91 22.80
N ARG A 448 -8.28 18.87 22.17
CA ARG A 448 -8.81 20.03 21.42
C ARG A 448 -9.13 21.21 22.34
N ALA A 449 -9.68 20.95 23.52
CA ALA A 449 -9.94 21.98 24.53
C ALA A 449 -8.62 22.61 25.01
N ALA A 450 -7.60 21.79 25.29
CA ALA A 450 -6.26 22.25 25.68
C ALA A 450 -5.61 23.08 24.54
N ALA A 451 -5.68 22.62 23.29
CA ALA A 451 -5.18 23.36 22.15
C ALA A 451 -5.83 24.76 22.02
N LYS A 452 -7.15 24.82 22.25
CA LYS A 452 -7.90 26.09 22.23
C LYS A 452 -7.50 27.02 23.39
N SER A 453 -7.36 26.50 24.60
CA SER A 453 -6.94 27.29 25.79
C SER A 453 -5.52 27.84 25.64
N GLU A 454 -4.62 27.05 25.06
CA GLU A 454 -3.23 27.42 24.77
C GLU A 454 -3.09 28.25 23.47
N ARG A 455 -4.19 28.54 22.77
CA ARG A 455 -4.22 29.25 21.47
C ARG A 455 -3.29 28.64 20.43
N MET A 456 -3.19 27.30 20.42
CA MET A 456 -2.38 26.59 19.45
C MET A 456 -2.98 26.72 18.05
N ASP A 457 -2.11 26.89 17.07
CA ASP A 457 -2.44 26.99 15.65
C ASP A 457 -1.57 26.02 14.82
N ASP A 458 -1.71 26.04 13.52
CA ASP A 458 -0.95 25.24 12.56
C ASP A 458 0.56 25.56 12.51
N ARG A 459 0.99 26.66 13.15
CA ARG A 459 2.40 27.09 13.29
C ARG A 459 3.02 26.66 14.60
N THR A 460 2.20 26.37 15.60
CA THR A 460 2.65 25.97 16.94
C THR A 460 3.42 24.66 16.86
N PRO A 461 4.73 24.62 17.21
CA PRO A 461 5.49 23.39 17.10
C PRO A 461 5.07 22.39 18.18
N VAL A 462 4.83 21.14 17.77
CA VAL A 462 4.43 20.01 18.63
C VAL A 462 5.30 18.80 18.33
N VAL A 463 5.83 18.18 19.38
CA VAL A 463 6.53 16.90 19.26
C VAL A 463 5.88 15.85 20.14
N ASP A 464 5.63 14.68 19.56
CA ASP A 464 5.21 13.49 20.29
C ASP A 464 6.44 12.61 20.56
N VAL A 465 6.89 12.58 21.80
CA VAL A 465 8.04 11.77 22.24
C VAL A 465 7.64 10.43 22.83
N THR A 466 6.35 10.11 22.88
CA THR A 466 5.87 8.83 23.41
C THR A 466 6.35 7.63 22.58
N GLY A 467 6.74 7.86 21.34
CA GLY A 467 7.14 6.81 20.39
C GLY A 467 6.00 5.89 19.94
N MET A 468 4.74 6.20 20.34
CA MET A 468 3.56 5.36 20.08
C MET A 468 2.81 5.72 18.81
N GLY A 469 2.94 6.94 18.30
CA GLY A 469 2.28 7.39 17.07
C GLY A 469 2.00 8.89 17.05
N ALA A 470 1.60 9.39 15.89
CA ALA A 470 1.36 10.83 15.67
C ALA A 470 -0.12 11.25 15.89
N GLY A 471 -0.98 10.34 16.40
CA GLY A 471 -2.43 10.57 16.47
C GLY A 471 -2.81 11.75 17.36
N TYR A 472 -2.26 11.82 18.56
CA TYR A 472 -2.56 12.91 19.50
C TYR A 472 -2.04 14.27 19.01
N ALA A 473 -0.82 14.29 18.45
CA ALA A 473 -0.27 15.49 17.85
C ALA A 473 -1.10 15.95 16.63
N LEU A 474 -1.69 15.02 15.87
CA LEU A 474 -2.61 15.33 14.78
C LEU A 474 -3.91 15.97 15.29
N ILE A 475 -4.48 15.47 16.39
CA ILE A 475 -5.68 16.02 17.04
C ILE A 475 -5.42 17.44 17.56
N LEU A 476 -4.25 17.69 18.16
CA LEU A 476 -3.85 19.03 18.60
C LEU A 476 -3.81 20.04 17.45
N GLY A 477 -3.44 19.61 16.25
CA GLY A 477 -3.44 20.47 15.05
C GLY A 477 -2.19 21.35 14.90
N GLY A 478 -1.20 21.23 15.79
CA GLY A 478 0.04 22.00 15.68
C GLY A 478 1.02 21.43 14.63
N ARG A 479 2.05 22.19 14.27
CA ARG A 479 3.08 21.80 13.30
C ARG A 479 4.01 20.72 13.89
N PRO A 480 4.28 19.60 13.17
CA PRO A 480 5.25 18.61 13.66
C PRO A 480 6.65 19.20 13.78
N LEU A 481 7.34 18.88 14.87
CA LEU A 481 8.69 19.31 15.13
C LEU A 481 9.70 18.34 14.51
N GLY A 482 10.32 18.73 13.42
CA GLY A 482 11.36 17.96 12.72
C GLY A 482 10.86 16.77 11.95
N ARG A 483 10.02 15.95 12.56
CA ARG A 483 9.42 14.77 11.95
C ARG A 483 7.99 14.55 12.41
N ALA A 484 7.18 14.01 11.52
CA ALA A 484 5.76 13.73 11.82
C ALA A 484 5.57 12.67 12.93
N HIS A 485 6.53 11.76 13.09
CA HIS A 485 6.53 10.72 14.12
C HIS A 485 7.96 10.31 14.49
N LEU A 486 8.23 10.22 15.78
CA LEU A 486 9.47 9.68 16.35
C LEU A 486 9.22 8.21 16.76
N TYR A 487 9.87 7.27 16.08
CA TYR A 487 9.68 5.85 16.32
C TYR A 487 10.28 5.42 17.67
N GLY A 488 9.44 4.89 18.58
CA GLY A 488 9.86 4.46 19.91
C GLY A 488 10.17 2.97 20.06
N THR A 489 9.73 2.14 19.10
CA THR A 489 9.85 0.67 19.20
C THR A 489 11.18 0.09 18.69
N TRP A 490 12.05 0.93 18.12
CA TRP A 490 13.31 0.51 17.50
C TRP A 490 14.50 0.69 18.44
N SER A 491 15.53 -0.14 18.32
CA SER A 491 16.72 -0.08 19.16
C SER A 491 17.44 1.27 19.07
N GLY A 492 17.50 1.86 17.88
CA GLY A 492 18.09 3.17 17.60
C GLY A 492 17.15 4.37 17.79
N ARG A 493 16.03 4.22 18.53
CA ARG A 493 15.01 5.26 18.69
C ARG A 493 15.54 6.60 19.19
N VAL A 494 16.34 6.59 20.26
CA VAL A 494 16.87 7.82 20.85
C VAL A 494 17.92 8.52 19.96
N PRO A 495 18.94 7.84 19.39
CA PRO A 495 19.82 8.42 18.40
C PRO A 495 19.11 9.01 17.18
N SER A 496 18.12 8.30 16.64
CA SER A 496 17.32 8.75 15.50
C SER A 496 16.49 9.99 15.83
N ALA A 497 15.77 9.98 16.97
CA ALA A 497 15.00 11.13 17.44
C ALA A 497 15.90 12.34 17.73
N ARG A 498 17.05 12.14 18.35
CA ARG A 498 18.04 13.20 18.60
C ARG A 498 18.56 13.79 17.29
N PHE A 499 18.89 12.95 16.32
CA PHE A 499 19.27 13.42 14.99
C PHE A 499 18.16 14.28 14.36
N ALA A 500 16.90 13.81 14.39
CA ALA A 500 15.77 14.56 13.86
C ALA A 500 15.62 15.93 14.55
N LEU A 501 15.66 15.97 15.88
CA LEU A 501 15.51 17.21 16.65
C LEU A 501 16.71 18.16 16.49
N SER A 502 17.92 17.64 16.25
CA SER A 502 19.12 18.48 16.02
C SER A 502 19.06 19.28 14.72
N GLN A 503 18.27 18.84 13.75
CA GLN A 503 18.07 19.54 12.48
C GLN A 503 17.02 20.66 12.56
N VAL A 504 16.29 20.73 13.67
CA VAL A 504 15.23 21.74 13.86
C VAL A 504 15.84 23.05 14.34
N PRO A 505 15.36 24.21 13.81
CA PRO A 505 15.80 25.51 14.30
C PRO A 505 15.61 25.66 15.81
N CYS A 506 16.57 26.31 16.47
CA CYS A 506 16.57 26.49 17.90
C CYS A 506 15.30 27.16 18.46
N PRO A 507 14.77 28.24 17.85
CA PRO A 507 13.52 28.86 18.31
C PRO A 507 12.32 27.89 18.31
N ASP A 508 12.21 27.03 17.29
CA ASP A 508 11.13 26.04 17.21
C ASP A 508 11.24 25.00 18.33
N ARG A 509 12.47 24.55 18.66
CA ARG A 509 12.70 23.63 19.79
C ARG A 509 12.35 24.25 21.14
N ALA A 510 12.69 25.52 21.32
CA ALA A 510 12.46 26.25 22.57
C ALA A 510 10.97 26.53 22.84
N THR A 511 10.14 26.54 21.80
CA THR A 511 8.70 26.84 21.90
C THR A 511 7.81 25.62 21.67
N ALA A 512 8.40 24.42 21.51
CA ALA A 512 7.65 23.22 21.18
C ALA A 512 6.89 22.66 22.38
N TYR A 513 5.59 22.39 22.17
CA TYR A 513 4.81 21.54 23.08
C TYR A 513 5.22 20.10 22.93
N VAL A 514 5.22 19.36 24.05
CA VAL A 514 5.66 17.97 24.11
C VAL A 514 4.52 17.08 24.58
N ILE A 515 4.24 15.99 23.86
CA ILE A 515 3.44 14.88 24.36
C ILE A 515 4.39 13.82 24.90
N HIS A 516 4.26 13.48 26.17
CA HIS A 516 5.19 12.64 26.93
C HIS A 516 4.45 11.52 27.66
N ALA A 517 5.08 10.35 27.76
CA ALA A 517 4.56 9.19 28.47
C ALA A 517 5.68 8.53 29.30
N PRO A 518 5.96 9.03 30.51
CA PRO A 518 7.17 8.67 31.29
C PRO A 518 7.27 7.18 31.61
N SER A 519 6.15 6.50 31.76
CA SER A 519 6.11 5.05 32.05
C SER A 519 6.21 4.17 30.80
N ASN A 520 6.19 4.75 29.60
CA ASN A 520 6.24 3.98 28.37
C ASN A 520 7.70 3.70 27.96
N PRO A 521 8.11 2.42 27.80
CA PRO A 521 9.46 2.09 27.35
C PRO A 521 9.79 2.58 25.92
N SER A 522 8.78 2.93 25.13
CA SER A 522 8.94 3.51 23.80
C SER A 522 9.21 5.02 23.82
N ASP A 523 9.08 5.67 24.95
CA ASP A 523 9.29 7.11 25.10
C ASP A 523 10.73 7.50 24.71
N VAL A 524 10.84 8.55 23.93
CA VAL A 524 12.12 9.06 23.40
C VAL A 524 12.48 10.44 23.98
N SER A 525 11.90 10.82 25.11
CA SER A 525 12.17 12.08 25.79
C SER A 525 13.67 12.39 26.00
N PRO A 526 14.57 11.40 26.24
CA PRO A 526 16.01 11.66 26.32
C PRO A 526 16.61 12.27 25.04
N ALA A 527 15.89 12.21 23.91
CA ALA A 527 16.33 12.85 22.67
C ALA A 527 16.10 14.37 22.66
N LEU A 528 15.31 14.93 23.57
CA LEU A 528 15.07 16.37 23.69
C LEU A 528 16.33 17.13 24.11
N SER A 529 17.26 16.49 24.82
CA SER A 529 18.55 17.10 25.21
C SER A 529 19.53 17.21 24.02
N VAL A 530 19.20 18.10 23.09
CA VAL A 530 20.04 18.38 21.92
C VAL A 530 20.88 19.64 22.20
N GLY A 531 22.17 19.42 22.52
CA GLY A 531 23.11 20.50 22.82
C GLY A 531 22.92 21.13 24.21
N ALA A 532 21.99 20.65 25.03
CA ALA A 532 21.76 21.05 26.40
C ALA A 532 21.09 19.92 27.18
N THR A 533 21.21 19.93 28.51
CA THR A 533 20.41 19.01 29.34
C THR A 533 19.02 19.58 29.48
N VAL A 534 18.02 18.91 28.85
CA VAL A 534 16.61 19.24 29.01
C VAL A 534 16.01 18.24 29.99
N ASP A 535 15.43 18.75 31.08
CA ASP A 535 14.62 17.96 31.98
C ASP A 535 13.15 18.25 31.72
N VAL A 536 12.39 17.19 31.40
CA VAL A 536 10.98 17.33 31.02
C VAL A 536 10.14 17.89 32.18
N LEU A 537 10.49 17.58 33.43
CA LEU A 537 9.76 18.03 34.62
C LEU A 537 10.16 19.45 35.04
N GLU A 538 11.43 19.82 34.83
CA GLU A 538 11.93 21.15 35.23
C GLU A 538 11.71 22.21 34.17
N ASP A 539 11.79 21.82 32.89
CA ASP A 539 11.78 22.75 31.76
C ASP A 539 10.39 22.95 31.12
N TYR A 540 9.37 22.21 31.61
CA TYR A 540 8.01 22.26 31.08
C TYR A 540 6.96 22.34 32.18
N ASP A 541 5.82 22.94 31.83
CA ASP A 541 4.60 22.97 32.65
C ASP A 541 3.56 22.00 32.09
N THR A 542 2.93 21.23 32.95
CA THR A 542 1.83 20.32 32.54
C THR A 542 0.57 21.11 32.22
N VAL A 543 0.08 20.97 30.97
CA VAL A 543 -1.16 21.57 30.48
C VAL A 543 -2.34 20.62 30.67
N LEU A 544 -2.13 19.34 30.36
CA LEU A 544 -3.16 18.30 30.41
C LEU A 544 -2.53 16.96 30.74
N GLU A 545 -3.11 16.24 31.69
CA GLU A 545 -2.82 14.82 31.92
C GLU A 545 -3.99 13.96 31.44
N PHE A 546 -3.68 12.81 30.84
CA PHE A 546 -4.66 11.85 30.37
C PHE A 546 -4.11 10.43 30.37
N THR A 547 -5.00 9.45 30.41
CA THR A 547 -4.62 8.03 30.30
C THR A 547 -5.03 7.50 28.94
N SER A 548 -4.09 6.88 28.23
CA SER A 548 -4.32 6.24 26.94
C SER A 548 -4.23 4.74 27.06
N HIS A 549 -5.28 4.04 26.63
CA HIS A 549 -5.27 2.57 26.57
C HIS A 549 -4.72 2.14 25.19
N GLN A 550 -3.50 1.58 25.18
CA GLN A 550 -2.88 1.07 23.95
C GLN A 550 -2.13 -0.24 24.24
N TYR A 551 -2.25 -1.22 23.32
CA TYR A 551 -1.62 -2.54 23.46
C TYR A 551 -1.95 -3.24 24.77
N ASP A 552 -3.23 -3.20 25.17
CA ASP A 552 -3.75 -3.79 26.43
C ASP A 552 -3.10 -3.23 27.71
N LYS A 553 -2.60 -1.99 27.64
CA LYS A 553 -1.97 -1.27 28.76
C LYS A 553 -2.46 0.16 28.84
N ASP A 554 -2.56 0.64 30.08
CA ASP A 554 -2.82 2.04 30.38
C ASP A 554 -1.52 2.81 30.53
N TRP A 555 -1.39 3.88 29.74
CA TRP A 555 -0.26 4.77 29.77
C TRP A 555 -0.69 6.15 30.26
N ARG A 556 -0.10 6.62 31.35
CA ARG A 556 -0.22 8.03 31.76
C ARG A 556 0.56 8.87 30.79
N MET A 557 -0.10 9.88 30.24
CA MET A 557 0.44 10.79 29.26
C MET A 557 0.20 12.24 29.68
N ALA A 558 1.07 13.14 29.28
CA ALA A 558 0.95 14.55 29.55
C ALA A 558 1.21 15.37 28.27
N LEU A 559 0.41 16.42 28.10
CA LEU A 559 0.72 17.53 27.20
C LEU A 559 1.44 18.59 28.02
N LEU A 560 2.64 18.94 27.58
CA LEU A 560 3.56 19.81 28.27
C LEU A 560 3.81 21.09 27.47
N ARG A 561 3.82 22.24 28.15
CA ARG A 561 4.15 23.56 27.60
C ARG A 561 5.58 23.93 28.00
N PRO A 562 6.44 24.42 27.09
CA PRO A 562 7.79 24.84 27.44
C PRO A 562 7.78 26.08 28.35
N ARG A 563 8.63 26.07 29.38
CA ARG A 563 8.85 27.25 30.22
C ARG A 563 9.74 28.26 29.48
N PRO A 564 9.58 29.57 29.75
CA PRO A 564 10.43 30.62 29.14
C PRO A 564 11.93 30.40 29.35
N THR A 565 12.34 29.77 30.45
CA THR A 565 13.73 29.44 30.80
C THR A 565 14.37 28.44 29.83
N LEU A 566 13.58 27.60 29.15
CA LEU A 566 14.08 26.62 28.21
C LEU A 566 14.84 27.26 27.04
N ALA A 567 14.37 28.40 26.55
CA ALA A 567 15.02 29.13 25.47
C ALA A 567 16.44 29.56 25.84
N ALA A 568 16.63 30.09 27.05
CA ALA A 568 17.92 30.46 27.58
C ALA A 568 18.82 29.23 27.77
N LYS A 569 18.30 28.15 28.32
CA LYS A 569 19.00 26.87 28.54
C LYS A 569 19.49 26.25 27.23
N LEU A 570 18.69 26.35 26.16
CA LEU A 570 19.04 25.88 24.81
C LEU A 570 19.97 26.84 24.06
N GLY A 571 20.27 28.02 24.60
CA GLY A 571 21.08 29.02 23.93
C GLY A 571 20.40 29.61 22.69
N CYS A 572 19.09 29.79 22.72
CA CYS A 572 18.29 30.29 21.59
C CYS A 572 18.05 31.80 21.75
N PRO A 573 18.90 32.68 21.25
CA PRO A 573 18.66 34.13 21.34
C PRO A 573 17.42 34.52 20.56
N GLY A 574 16.52 35.30 21.19
CA GLY A 574 15.29 35.82 20.54
C GLY A 574 14.09 34.87 20.52
N ALA A 575 14.13 33.72 21.19
CA ALA A 575 12.99 32.79 21.28
C ALA A 575 11.97 33.15 22.37
N VAL A 576 12.20 34.19 23.13
CA VAL A 576 11.25 34.69 24.16
C VAL A 576 10.24 35.57 23.46
N ARG A 577 8.98 35.09 23.32
CA ARG A 577 7.81 35.89 22.95
C ARG A 577 7.02 36.30 24.19
#